data_cd4a5676df390346a337557211da8c13
#
_entry.id   cd4a5676df390346a337557211da8c13
#
_cell.length_a   1.000
_cell.length_b   1.000
_cell.length_c   1.000
_cell.angle_alpha   90.00
_cell.angle_beta   90.00
_cell.angle_gamma   90.00
#
_symmetry.space_group_name_H-M   'P 1'
#
loop_
_entity.id
_entity.type
_entity.pdbx_description
1 polymer ?
#
loop_
_entity_poly.entity_id
_entity_poly.type
_entity_poly.pdbx_seq_one_letter_code
_entity_poly.pdbx_strand_id
1 'polypeptide(L)'
;MMRKLIFGMNLTLDGYIAAPGDDIGWSGPSDELFQWWLDQELASGLSLYGRKLWETMSSYWPTGDQQPNATPAEIEFARNWRDTPKVVFSSTIDKVDWNTRLVTGDAIAEITRLKAEDGGPMRIGGATLAGAAMRAGLIDEYALATHPVLVGGGTPFFTAMDSWLNLNLVETRTFPGGVVLTRYETRR
;
A
#
# COMPACT_ATOMS: atom_id res chain seq x y z
N MET A 1 6.45 -20.69 -7.67
CA MET A 1 5.95 -20.29 -6.32
C MET A 1 5.04 -19.09 -6.49
N MET A 2 3.86 -19.06 -5.86
CA MET A 2 2.95 -17.91 -5.98
C MET A 2 3.59 -16.64 -5.41
N ARG A 3 3.39 -15.51 -6.09
CA ARG A 3 3.86 -14.21 -5.62
C ARG A 3 3.12 -13.81 -4.35
N LYS A 4 3.84 -13.34 -3.33
CA LYS A 4 3.20 -12.77 -2.14
C LYS A 4 2.45 -11.48 -2.50
N LEU A 5 1.26 -11.32 -1.93
CA LEU A 5 0.50 -10.08 -1.97
C LEU A 5 0.55 -9.44 -0.58
N ILE A 6 1.11 -8.22 -0.51
CA ILE A 6 1.36 -7.49 0.73
C ILE A 6 0.46 -6.26 0.78
N PHE A 7 -0.30 -6.11 1.85
CA PHE A 7 -1.04 -4.89 2.15
C PHE A 7 -0.37 -4.17 3.31
N GLY A 8 0.24 -3.03 3.03
CA GLY A 8 0.92 -2.21 4.03
C GLY A 8 0.56 -0.74 3.90
N MET A 9 0.21 -0.10 5.02
CA MET A 9 -0.14 1.31 5.09
C MET A 9 0.29 1.92 6.42
N ASN A 10 0.46 3.24 6.42
CA ASN A 10 0.34 4.03 7.65
C ASN A 10 -1.12 4.01 8.09
N LEU A 11 -1.36 3.86 9.37
CA LEU A 11 -2.70 3.95 9.95
C LEU A 11 -2.65 4.63 11.32
N THR A 12 -3.80 5.16 11.73
CA THR A 12 -3.99 5.73 13.06
C THR A 12 -4.12 4.63 14.11
N LEU A 13 -3.92 4.96 15.39
CA LEU A 13 -4.09 4.01 16.49
C LEU A 13 -5.52 3.44 16.53
N ASP A 14 -6.52 4.22 16.15
CA ASP A 14 -7.91 3.77 16.03
C ASP A 14 -8.25 3.13 14.67
N GLY A 15 -7.26 2.86 13.82
CA GLY A 15 -7.37 1.93 12.68
C GLY A 15 -7.74 2.54 11.34
N TYR A 16 -7.53 3.84 11.14
CA TYR A 16 -7.88 4.51 9.88
C TYR A 16 -6.63 4.82 9.04
N ILE A 17 -6.76 4.65 7.72
CA ILE A 17 -5.70 5.04 6.76
C ILE A 17 -5.85 6.48 6.28
N ALA A 18 -7.01 7.07 6.46
CA ALA A 18 -7.28 8.49 6.24
C ALA A 18 -8.34 8.94 7.24
N ALA A 19 -8.21 10.16 7.76
CA ALA A 19 -9.23 10.83 8.55
C ALA A 19 -10.41 11.28 7.67
N PRO A 20 -11.53 11.75 8.24
CA PRO A 20 -12.63 12.28 7.44
C PRO A 20 -12.15 13.35 6.44
N GLY A 21 -12.67 13.29 5.21
CA GLY A 21 -12.24 14.17 4.13
C GLY A 21 -10.95 13.73 3.43
N ASP A 22 -10.59 12.45 3.53
CA ASP A 22 -9.37 11.87 2.97
C ASP A 22 -8.07 12.53 3.50
N ASP A 23 -8.12 13.07 4.72
CA ASP A 23 -7.00 13.76 5.37
C ASP A 23 -5.96 12.75 5.87
N ILE A 24 -4.74 12.86 5.34
CA ILE A 24 -3.57 12.06 5.73
C ILE A 24 -2.46 12.91 6.37
N GLY A 25 -2.75 14.16 6.76
CA GLY A 25 -1.77 15.08 7.34
C GLY A 25 -1.11 14.59 8.64
N TRP A 26 -1.73 13.62 9.32
CA TRP A 26 -1.19 12.95 10.50
C TRP A 26 -0.09 11.92 10.20
N SER A 27 0.10 11.52 8.94
CA SER A 27 0.91 10.36 8.52
C SER A 27 2.34 10.70 8.10
N GLY A 28 2.81 11.92 8.34
CA GLY A 28 4.18 12.33 8.00
C GLY A 28 5.22 11.40 8.63
N PRO A 29 6.01 10.66 7.83
CA PRO A 29 6.97 9.70 8.36
C PRO A 29 8.25 10.39 8.85
N SER A 30 8.91 9.80 9.85
CA SER A 30 10.32 10.08 10.11
C SER A 30 11.19 9.62 8.92
N ASP A 31 12.43 10.09 8.84
CA ASP A 31 13.36 9.67 7.79
C ASP A 31 13.58 8.15 7.82
N GLU A 32 13.65 7.56 9.00
CA GLU A 32 13.82 6.11 9.19
C GLU A 32 12.59 5.31 8.74
N LEU A 33 11.39 5.80 9.03
CA LEU A 33 10.16 5.16 8.57
C LEU A 33 10.03 5.29 7.05
N PHE A 34 10.35 6.46 6.50
CA PHE A 34 10.33 6.66 5.05
C PHE A 34 11.31 5.72 4.34
N GLN A 35 12.53 5.58 4.89
CA GLN A 35 13.53 4.64 4.36
C GLN A 35 13.02 3.20 4.41
N TRP A 36 12.34 2.81 5.49
CA TRP A 36 11.73 1.48 5.58
C TRP A 36 10.70 1.25 4.46
N TRP A 37 9.81 2.23 4.21
CA TRP A 37 8.85 2.14 3.10
C TRP A 37 9.56 2.05 1.75
N LEU A 38 10.58 2.85 1.52
CA LEU A 38 11.38 2.79 0.29
C LEU A 38 11.99 1.40 0.08
N ASP A 39 12.55 0.81 1.13
CA ASP A 39 13.14 -0.54 1.06
C ASP A 39 12.08 -1.59 0.67
N GLN A 40 10.84 -1.45 1.16
CA GLN A 40 9.75 -2.32 0.78
C GLN A 40 9.35 -2.15 -0.70
N GLU A 41 9.31 -0.91 -1.18
CA GLU A 41 9.01 -0.62 -2.60
C GLU A 41 10.10 -1.16 -3.51
N LEU A 42 11.37 -0.98 -3.16
CA LEU A 42 12.52 -1.51 -3.92
C LEU A 42 12.53 -3.04 -4.00
N ALA A 43 12.04 -3.71 -2.97
CA ALA A 43 11.93 -5.17 -2.94
C ALA A 43 10.71 -5.71 -3.71
N SER A 44 9.81 -4.83 -4.15
CA SER A 44 8.56 -5.22 -4.81
C SER A 44 8.70 -5.27 -6.33
N GLY A 45 8.05 -6.23 -6.96
CA GLY A 45 8.08 -6.40 -8.41
C GLY A 45 6.85 -5.84 -9.13
N LEU A 46 5.80 -5.47 -8.40
CA LEU A 46 4.54 -4.98 -8.98
C LEU A 46 3.71 -4.26 -7.91
N SER A 47 3.16 -3.11 -8.25
CA SER A 47 2.24 -2.35 -7.40
C SER A 47 0.83 -2.39 -7.96
N LEU A 48 -0.14 -2.69 -7.11
CA LEU A 48 -1.56 -2.75 -7.44
C LEU A 48 -2.28 -1.61 -6.73
N TYR A 49 -2.97 -0.77 -7.48
CA TYR A 49 -3.65 0.42 -6.95
C TYR A 49 -5.14 0.42 -7.26
N GLY A 50 -5.94 0.81 -6.26
CA GLY A 50 -7.25 1.37 -6.52
C GLY A 50 -7.12 2.79 -7.10
N ARG A 51 -8.21 3.31 -7.68
CA ARG A 51 -8.22 4.61 -8.35
C ARG A 51 -7.72 5.77 -7.49
N LYS A 52 -8.26 5.92 -6.27
CA LYS A 52 -7.91 7.05 -5.39
C LYS A 52 -6.41 7.07 -5.05
N LEU A 53 -5.84 5.93 -4.71
CA LEU A 53 -4.41 5.85 -4.40
C LEU A 53 -3.56 6.12 -5.65
N TRP A 54 -3.96 5.60 -6.81
CA TRP A 54 -3.30 5.93 -8.07
C TRP A 54 -3.29 7.43 -8.33
N GLU A 55 -4.43 8.10 -8.19
CA GLU A 55 -4.53 9.55 -8.38
C GLU A 55 -3.63 10.32 -7.41
N THR A 56 -3.59 9.91 -6.14
CA THR A 56 -2.72 10.51 -5.13
C THR A 56 -1.24 10.32 -5.46
N MET A 57 -0.83 9.10 -5.75
CA MET A 57 0.57 8.77 -6.04
C MET A 57 1.05 9.40 -7.36
N SER A 58 0.24 9.33 -8.40
CA SER A 58 0.58 9.86 -9.72
C SER A 58 0.55 11.38 -9.80
N SER A 59 -0.08 12.06 -8.85
CA SER A 59 -0.06 13.53 -8.77
C SER A 59 1.25 14.08 -8.21
N TYR A 60 2.02 13.29 -7.48
CA TYR A 60 3.23 13.73 -6.79
C TYR A 60 4.52 13.02 -7.26
N TRP A 61 4.53 11.70 -7.26
CA TRP A 61 5.76 10.93 -7.42
C TRP A 61 6.43 11.03 -8.80
N PRO A 62 5.72 11.22 -9.92
CA PRO A 62 6.40 11.41 -11.21
C PRO A 62 7.43 12.54 -11.22
N THR A 63 7.23 13.57 -10.40
CA THR A 63 8.11 14.73 -10.25
C THR A 63 8.62 14.93 -8.82
N GLY A 64 8.49 13.93 -7.96
CA GLY A 64 8.90 14.01 -6.56
C GLY A 64 10.40 14.28 -6.39
N ASP A 65 11.23 13.80 -7.31
CA ASP A 65 12.68 14.05 -7.37
C ASP A 65 13.05 15.47 -7.82
N GLN A 66 12.10 16.23 -8.32
CA GLN A 66 12.31 17.63 -8.78
C GLN A 66 11.89 18.66 -7.71
N GLN A 67 11.41 18.22 -6.55
CA GLN A 67 11.05 19.12 -5.47
C GLN A 67 12.29 19.82 -4.90
N PRO A 68 12.23 21.12 -4.52
CA PRO A 68 13.40 21.92 -4.11
C PRO A 68 14.22 21.34 -2.95
N ASN A 69 13.57 20.62 -2.04
CA ASN A 69 14.19 20.05 -0.84
C ASN A 69 14.08 18.52 -0.82
N ALA A 70 13.98 17.87 -1.97
CA ALA A 70 13.88 16.43 -2.05
C ALA A 70 15.10 15.76 -1.42
N THR A 71 14.87 14.85 -0.47
CA THR A 71 15.91 14.05 0.14
C THR A 71 16.41 12.97 -0.82
N PRO A 72 17.62 12.40 -0.60
CA PRO A 72 18.08 11.25 -1.42
C PRO A 72 17.09 10.09 -1.46
N ALA A 73 16.42 9.80 -0.35
CA ALA A 73 15.41 8.74 -0.27
C ALA A 73 14.17 9.08 -1.11
N GLU A 74 13.70 10.32 -1.09
CA GLU A 74 12.57 10.77 -1.92
C GLU A 74 12.91 10.73 -3.41
N ILE A 75 14.13 11.11 -3.78
CA ILE A 75 14.62 11.01 -5.17
C ILE A 75 14.61 9.55 -5.63
N GLU A 76 15.11 8.65 -4.82
CA GLU A 76 15.14 7.22 -5.14
C GLU A 76 13.73 6.63 -5.20
N PHE A 77 12.85 7.00 -4.28
CA PHE A 77 11.45 6.60 -4.30
C PHE A 77 10.75 7.04 -5.59
N ALA A 78 10.91 8.30 -6.00
CA ALA A 78 10.32 8.83 -7.22
C ALA A 78 10.78 8.07 -8.46
N ARG A 79 12.07 7.78 -8.57
CA ARG A 79 12.64 6.99 -9.67
C ARG A 79 12.07 5.57 -9.69
N ASN A 80 12.12 4.90 -8.56
CA ASN A 80 11.57 3.55 -8.42
C ASN A 80 10.07 3.51 -8.74
N TRP A 81 9.31 4.52 -8.29
CA TRP A 81 7.88 4.58 -8.55
C TRP A 81 7.57 4.68 -10.06
N ARG A 82 8.31 5.51 -10.80
CA ARG A 82 8.14 5.62 -12.26
C ARG A 82 8.43 4.30 -12.98
N ASP A 83 9.48 3.61 -12.54
CA ASP A 83 10.00 2.41 -13.24
C ASP A 83 9.26 1.13 -12.88
N THR A 84 8.75 1.02 -11.65
CA THR A 84 8.05 -0.18 -11.17
C THR A 84 6.77 -0.41 -11.97
N PRO A 85 6.55 -1.62 -12.50
CA PRO A 85 5.28 -1.97 -13.11
C PRO A 85 4.12 -1.79 -12.13
N LYS A 86 3.04 -1.21 -12.64
CA LYS A 86 1.84 -0.92 -11.84
C LYS A 86 0.58 -1.41 -12.55
N VAL A 87 -0.41 -1.81 -11.78
CA VAL A 87 -1.75 -2.11 -12.27
C VAL A 87 -2.74 -1.28 -11.48
N VAL A 88 -3.58 -0.54 -12.17
CA VAL A 88 -4.68 0.23 -11.58
C VAL A 88 -6.00 -0.43 -11.92
N PHE A 89 -6.82 -0.63 -10.91
CA PHE A 89 -8.16 -1.19 -11.04
C PHE A 89 -9.20 -0.07 -10.96
N SER A 90 -9.85 0.23 -12.06
CA SER A 90 -10.87 1.27 -12.13
C SER A 90 -11.76 1.09 -13.35
N SER A 91 -13.06 1.40 -13.20
CA SER A 91 -14.01 1.48 -14.29
C SER A 91 -14.32 2.93 -14.72
N THR A 92 -13.71 3.93 -14.10
CA THR A 92 -14.06 5.35 -14.29
C THR A 92 -12.94 6.18 -14.90
N ILE A 93 -11.68 5.75 -14.83
CA ILE A 93 -10.57 6.40 -15.53
C ILE A 93 -10.27 5.68 -16.84
N ASP A 94 -9.79 6.41 -17.83
CA ASP A 94 -9.50 5.92 -19.18
C ASP A 94 -8.03 6.02 -19.56
N LYS A 95 -7.22 6.70 -18.75
CA LYS A 95 -5.78 6.89 -19.01
C LYS A 95 -4.94 6.63 -17.77
N VAL A 96 -3.82 5.96 -18.00
CA VAL A 96 -2.76 5.74 -17.02
C VAL A 96 -1.41 5.91 -17.69
N ASP A 97 -0.41 6.34 -16.91
CA ASP A 97 0.98 6.54 -17.34
C ASP A 97 1.96 5.85 -16.38
N TRP A 98 3.24 6.06 -16.59
CA TRP A 98 4.29 5.65 -15.66
C TRP A 98 4.36 4.14 -15.45
N ASN A 99 4.54 3.39 -16.55
CA ASN A 99 4.63 1.93 -16.53
C ASN A 99 3.43 1.27 -15.85
N THR A 100 2.24 1.77 -16.16
CA THR A 100 0.98 1.35 -15.54
C THR A 100 0.03 0.75 -16.56
N ARG A 101 -0.64 -0.34 -16.17
CA ARG A 101 -1.72 -0.98 -16.93
C ARG A 101 -3.06 -0.76 -16.22
N LEU A 102 -4.07 -0.40 -16.97
CA LEU A 102 -5.44 -0.24 -16.47
C LEU A 102 -6.21 -1.56 -16.61
N VAL A 103 -6.88 -1.98 -15.55
CA VAL A 103 -7.81 -3.11 -15.51
C VAL A 103 -9.20 -2.61 -15.14
N THR A 104 -10.15 -2.82 -16.01
CA THR A 104 -11.55 -2.39 -15.85
C THR A 104 -12.49 -3.54 -15.48
N GLY A 105 -12.02 -4.78 -15.52
CA GLY A 105 -12.80 -5.98 -15.24
C GLY A 105 -12.72 -6.44 -13.79
N ASP A 106 -12.89 -7.76 -13.59
CA ASP A 106 -12.87 -8.40 -12.28
C ASP A 106 -11.46 -8.31 -11.64
N ALA A 107 -11.34 -7.49 -10.61
CA ALA A 107 -10.09 -7.27 -9.89
C ALA A 107 -9.60 -8.55 -9.19
N ILE A 108 -10.48 -9.33 -8.60
CA ILE A 108 -10.13 -10.55 -7.87
C ILE A 108 -9.58 -11.62 -8.82
N ALA A 109 -10.22 -11.79 -9.97
CA ALA A 109 -9.74 -12.70 -11.00
C ALA A 109 -8.35 -12.29 -11.50
N GLU A 110 -8.13 -11.01 -11.75
CA GLU A 110 -6.84 -10.50 -12.21
C GLU A 110 -5.75 -10.62 -11.14
N ILE A 111 -6.03 -10.28 -9.89
CA ILE A 111 -5.07 -10.45 -8.79
C ILE A 111 -4.70 -11.93 -8.61
N THR A 112 -5.67 -12.83 -8.70
CA THR A 112 -5.43 -14.28 -8.64
C THR A 112 -4.51 -14.74 -9.77
N ARG A 113 -4.75 -14.25 -10.98
CA ARG A 113 -3.91 -14.52 -12.14
C ARG A 113 -2.47 -14.03 -11.94
N LEU A 114 -2.30 -12.78 -11.49
CA LEU A 114 -1.00 -12.16 -11.21
C LEU A 114 -0.22 -12.90 -10.11
N LYS A 115 -0.90 -13.39 -9.08
CA LYS A 115 -0.26 -14.20 -8.03
C LYS A 115 0.33 -15.49 -8.55
N ALA A 116 -0.23 -16.06 -9.60
CA ALA A 116 0.25 -17.30 -10.22
C ALA A 116 1.46 -17.10 -11.15
N GLU A 117 1.77 -15.87 -11.52
CA GLU A 117 2.94 -15.55 -12.33
C GLU A 117 4.25 -15.61 -11.53
N ASP A 118 5.37 -15.80 -12.21
CA ASP A 118 6.69 -15.66 -11.63
C ASP A 118 7.02 -14.17 -11.41
N GLY A 119 7.67 -13.88 -10.31
CA GLY A 119 8.11 -12.51 -10.00
C GLY A 119 8.28 -12.25 -8.52
N GLY A 120 8.77 -11.05 -8.20
CA GLY A 120 8.89 -10.57 -6.82
C GLY A 120 7.53 -10.30 -6.17
N PRO A 121 7.53 -9.97 -4.87
CA PRO A 121 6.30 -9.64 -4.15
C PRO A 121 5.49 -8.54 -4.84
N MET A 122 4.18 -8.57 -4.67
CA MET A 122 3.25 -7.54 -5.11
C MET A 122 2.77 -6.74 -3.90
N ARG A 123 2.63 -5.44 -4.06
CA ARG A 123 2.03 -4.57 -3.04
C ARG A 123 0.66 -4.08 -3.54
N ILE A 124 -0.32 -4.10 -2.64
CA ILE A 124 -1.67 -3.62 -2.94
C ILE A 124 -1.98 -2.41 -2.06
N GLY A 125 -2.62 -1.41 -2.64
CA GLY A 125 -3.05 -0.20 -1.94
C GLY A 125 -4.40 0.32 -2.43
N GLY A 126 -5.04 1.09 -1.55
CA GLY A 126 -6.43 1.53 -1.72
C GLY A 126 -7.39 0.66 -0.92
N ALA A 127 -8.18 1.29 -0.05
CA ALA A 127 -9.01 0.58 0.93
C ALA A 127 -10.03 -0.36 0.29
N THR A 128 -10.68 0.08 -0.78
CA THR A 128 -11.72 -0.72 -1.46
C THR A 128 -11.11 -1.95 -2.14
N LEU A 129 -10.03 -1.76 -2.88
CA LEU A 129 -9.34 -2.84 -3.58
C LEU A 129 -8.73 -3.84 -2.59
N ALA A 130 -8.01 -3.34 -1.57
CA ALA A 130 -7.41 -4.18 -0.55
C ALA A 130 -8.48 -4.93 0.27
N GLY A 131 -9.60 -4.27 0.58
CA GLY A 131 -10.74 -4.89 1.25
C GLY A 131 -11.34 -6.05 0.46
N ALA A 132 -11.47 -5.90 -0.85
CA ALA A 132 -11.93 -6.98 -1.72
C ALA A 132 -10.94 -8.16 -1.74
N ALA A 133 -9.64 -7.87 -1.86
CA ALA A 133 -8.60 -8.90 -1.80
C ALA A 133 -8.53 -9.60 -0.44
N MET A 134 -8.75 -8.85 0.64
CA MET A 134 -8.81 -9.38 2.01
C MET A 134 -9.97 -10.37 2.18
N ARG A 135 -11.18 -10.00 1.75
CA ARG A 135 -12.36 -10.91 1.79
C ARG A 135 -12.17 -12.14 0.92
N ALA A 136 -11.46 -12.01 -0.20
CA ALA A 136 -11.14 -13.12 -1.09
C ALA A 136 -9.98 -14.03 -0.58
N GLY A 137 -9.36 -13.70 0.58
CA GLY A 137 -8.26 -14.47 1.15
C GLY A 137 -6.96 -14.38 0.35
N LEU A 138 -6.77 -13.34 -0.45
CA LEU A 138 -5.62 -13.20 -1.35
C LEU A 138 -4.40 -12.55 -0.72
N ILE A 139 -4.57 -11.81 0.40
CA ILE A 139 -3.46 -11.12 1.07
C ILE A 139 -2.65 -12.11 1.89
N ASP A 140 -1.35 -12.13 1.67
CA ASP A 140 -0.41 -13.03 2.35
C ASP A 140 0.26 -12.35 3.55
N GLU A 141 0.44 -11.02 3.50
CA GLU A 141 1.13 -10.27 4.54
C GLU A 141 0.49 -8.90 4.74
N TYR A 142 0.41 -8.50 6.01
CA TYR A 142 -0.04 -7.17 6.45
C TYR A 142 1.10 -6.44 7.12
N ALA A 143 1.37 -5.20 6.71
CA ALA A 143 2.36 -4.32 7.32
C ALA A 143 1.67 -3.04 7.84
N LEU A 144 1.65 -2.86 9.15
CA LEU A 144 0.94 -1.79 9.81
C LEU A 144 1.93 -0.83 10.48
N ALA A 145 2.09 0.37 9.93
CA ALA A 145 2.81 1.44 10.61
C ALA A 145 1.80 2.30 11.39
N THR A 146 1.60 1.98 12.65
CA THR A 146 0.58 2.59 13.50
C THR A 146 1.11 3.88 14.13
N HIS A 147 0.49 4.99 13.79
CA HIS A 147 0.79 6.31 14.32
C HIS A 147 0.03 6.59 15.62
N PRO A 148 0.66 7.26 16.61
CA PRO A 148 0.06 7.54 17.90
C PRO A 148 -0.95 8.71 17.83
N VAL A 149 -2.01 8.53 17.08
CA VAL A 149 -3.07 9.53 16.87
C VAL A 149 -4.42 8.85 16.77
N LEU A 150 -5.44 9.51 17.29
CA LEU A 150 -6.84 9.12 17.15
C LEU A 150 -7.53 10.17 16.26
N VAL A 151 -8.18 9.73 15.20
CA VAL A 151 -8.90 10.63 14.27
C VAL A 151 -10.43 10.48 14.35
N GLY A 152 -10.92 9.44 15.02
CA GLY A 152 -12.33 9.25 15.34
C GLY A 152 -13.23 8.80 14.20
N GLY A 153 -12.69 8.57 13.01
CA GLY A 153 -13.45 8.17 11.82
C GLY A 153 -12.63 8.32 10.56
N GLY A 154 -13.23 8.01 9.42
CA GLY A 154 -12.57 8.09 8.12
C GLY A 154 -12.57 6.77 7.38
N THR A 155 -11.50 6.48 6.65
CA THR A 155 -11.35 5.24 5.87
C THR A 155 -10.59 4.18 6.70
N PRO A 156 -11.22 3.06 7.07
CA PRO A 156 -10.56 2.03 7.88
C PRO A 156 -9.52 1.25 7.08
N PHE A 157 -8.47 0.80 7.78
CA PHE A 157 -7.48 -0.11 7.21
C PHE A 157 -8.09 -1.49 6.92
N PHE A 158 -8.82 -2.05 7.88
CA PHE A 158 -9.46 -3.35 7.74
C PHE A 158 -10.91 -3.22 7.30
N THR A 159 -11.34 -4.12 6.41
CA THR A 159 -12.74 -4.28 6.04
C THR A 159 -13.46 -5.26 6.95
N ALA A 160 -14.79 -5.23 6.93
CA ALA A 160 -15.58 -6.28 7.56
C ALA A 160 -15.31 -7.64 6.91
N MET A 161 -15.19 -8.68 7.73
CA MET A 161 -14.92 -10.06 7.32
C MET A 161 -16.05 -10.97 7.77
N ASP A 162 -16.34 -12.01 6.97
CA ASP A 162 -17.38 -13.00 7.30
C ASP A 162 -16.89 -14.07 8.30
N SER A 163 -15.57 -14.20 8.43
CA SER A 163 -14.93 -15.18 9.32
C SER A 163 -13.61 -14.62 9.88
N TRP A 164 -13.11 -15.30 10.89
CA TRP A 164 -11.82 -14.94 11.49
C TRP A 164 -10.67 -15.29 10.55
N LEU A 165 -9.64 -14.42 10.55
CA LEU A 165 -8.38 -14.66 9.91
C LEU A 165 -7.28 -14.64 10.96
N ASN A 166 -6.61 -15.76 11.16
CA ASN A 166 -5.50 -15.86 12.09
C ASN A 166 -4.20 -15.43 11.42
N LEU A 167 -3.41 -14.69 12.15
CA LEU A 167 -2.15 -14.13 11.68
C LEU A 167 -0.99 -14.58 12.58
N ASN A 168 0.20 -14.66 12.00
CA ASN A 168 1.45 -14.84 12.72
C ASN A 168 2.23 -13.53 12.71
N LEU A 169 2.62 -13.02 13.88
CA LEU A 169 3.51 -11.88 13.99
C LEU A 169 4.90 -12.26 13.51
N VAL A 170 5.45 -11.50 12.54
CA VAL A 170 6.79 -11.75 11.97
C VAL A 170 7.78 -10.63 12.24
N GLU A 171 7.32 -9.42 12.54
CA GLU A 171 8.20 -8.29 12.87
C GLU A 171 7.48 -7.28 13.76
N THR A 172 8.21 -6.71 14.71
CA THR A 172 7.81 -5.51 15.47
C THR A 172 8.98 -4.55 15.52
N ARG A 173 8.74 -3.30 15.21
CA ARG A 173 9.76 -2.25 15.23
C ARG A 173 9.13 -0.92 15.60
N THR A 174 9.85 -0.10 16.38
CA THR A 174 9.46 1.27 16.70
C THR A 174 10.28 2.28 15.91
N PHE A 175 9.66 3.38 15.55
CA PHE A 175 10.30 4.48 14.83
C PHE A 175 10.19 5.79 15.61
N PRO A 176 11.02 6.79 15.31
CA PRO A 176 10.89 8.13 15.90
C PRO A 176 9.46 8.67 15.73
N GLY A 177 8.99 9.41 16.73
CA GLY A 177 7.62 9.93 16.76
C GLY A 177 6.58 8.95 17.31
N GLY A 178 7.00 7.79 17.85
CA GLY A 178 6.12 6.83 18.49
C GLY A 178 5.35 5.94 17.51
N VAL A 179 5.78 5.84 16.26
CA VAL A 179 5.19 4.91 15.29
C VAL A 179 5.65 3.49 15.59
N VAL A 180 4.70 2.56 15.63
CA VAL A 180 4.96 1.12 15.82
C VAL A 180 4.63 0.39 14.54
N LEU A 181 5.65 -0.23 13.94
CA LEU A 181 5.47 -1.14 12.83
C LEU A 181 5.23 -2.55 13.36
N THR A 182 4.20 -3.19 12.84
CA THR A 182 3.96 -4.63 13.00
C THR A 182 3.73 -5.26 11.64
N ARG A 183 4.35 -6.42 11.42
CA ARG A 183 4.12 -7.22 10.21
C ARG A 183 3.58 -8.58 10.59
N TYR A 184 2.57 -9.01 9.86
CA TYR A 184 1.88 -10.27 10.09
C TYR A 184 1.78 -11.06 8.79
N GLU A 185 1.99 -12.36 8.87
CA GLU A 185 1.68 -13.29 7.78
C GLU A 185 0.36 -14.00 8.05
N THR A 186 -0.43 -14.18 6.99
CA THR A 186 -1.67 -14.96 7.06
C THR A 186 -1.34 -16.41 7.40
N ARG A 187 -2.00 -16.94 8.43
CA ARG A 187 -1.92 -18.35 8.80
C ARG A 187 -2.86 -19.14 7.90
N ARG A 188 -2.33 -20.07 7.14
CA ARG A 188 -3.06 -20.98 6.26
C ARG A 188 -2.92 -22.41 6.72
#